data_c1415b386bb2fe33c6a440994612de1e
#
_entry.id   c1415b386bb2fe33c6a440994612de1e
#
_cell.length_a   1.000
_cell.length_b   1.000
_cell.length_c   1.000
_cell.angle_alpha   90.00
_cell.angle_beta   90.00
_cell.angle_gamma   90.00
#
_symmetry.space_group_name_H-M   'P 1'
#
loop_
_entity.id
_entity.type
_entity.pdbx_description
1 polymer ?
#
loop_
_entity_poly.entity_id
_entity_poly.type
_entity_poly.pdbx_seq_one_letter_code
_entity_poly.pdbx_strand_id
1 'polypeptide(L)'
;MLNKLENVLSDSLGAFSGPVMRIFEILLTFIIAGIIIKVGKFLIKKFFDKQKEFKFKLDEKRLDTMCTLLISVFKYAVYICAVIVSLSDILDLKAVLAAAGVGGVAIGLGAQSLIKDTISGFFILLEDQFAVGDLITIDDMTGTVERMELRVTRLKNYTGDLYIIPNGEIKKVTNHTRDNKMVIVDIPVAYSSNIAKVSEIAQGVCEEIKGEFSVFTEEPAVLGITDLGNNNFNLRITAKTLPNEQWAVERRIRIKIKEEFETNRLEFYDKAAVLKQQ
;
A
#
# COMPACT_ATOMS: atom_id res chain seq x y z
N MET A 1 9.23 -45.25 -28.80
CA MET A 1 10.07 -44.84 -29.94
C MET A 1 11.54 -44.84 -29.54
N LEU A 2 11.89 -44.24 -28.38
CA LEU A 2 13.25 -44.25 -27.81
C LEU A 2 13.82 -45.67 -27.61
N ASN A 3 13.07 -46.58 -27.00
CA ASN A 3 13.52 -47.98 -26.80
C ASN A 3 13.78 -48.76 -28.09
N LYS A 4 13.13 -48.43 -29.23
CA LYS A 4 13.43 -48.99 -30.54
C LYS A 4 14.72 -48.43 -31.14
N LEU A 5 15.00 -47.16 -30.92
CA LEU A 5 16.24 -46.50 -31.33
C LEU A 5 17.42 -47.02 -30.50
N GLU A 6 17.23 -47.26 -29.21
CA GLU A 6 18.22 -47.83 -28.30
C GLU A 6 18.63 -49.23 -28.73
N ASN A 7 17.69 -50.09 -29.09
CA ASN A 7 17.95 -51.43 -29.58
C ASN A 7 18.66 -51.46 -30.95
N VAL A 8 18.33 -50.56 -31.87
CA VAL A 8 18.98 -50.44 -33.18
C VAL A 8 20.40 -49.88 -33.07
N LEU A 9 20.62 -48.92 -32.15
CA LEU A 9 21.93 -48.34 -31.90
C LEU A 9 22.85 -49.27 -31.11
N SER A 10 22.32 -50.09 -30.16
CA SER A 10 23.10 -51.10 -29.44
C SER A 10 23.59 -52.20 -30.35
N ASP A 11 22.83 -52.55 -31.37
CA ASP A 11 23.21 -53.59 -32.36
C ASP A 11 24.28 -53.12 -33.36
N SER A 12 24.29 -51.77 -33.66
CA SER A 12 25.21 -51.22 -34.68
C SER A 12 26.47 -50.56 -34.12
N LEU A 13 26.48 -50.07 -32.87
CA LEU A 13 27.56 -49.27 -32.27
C LEU A 13 28.25 -49.92 -31.06
N GLY A 14 27.77 -51.05 -30.55
CA GLY A 14 28.38 -51.78 -29.43
C GLY A 14 28.63 -50.92 -28.19
N ALA A 15 29.85 -50.90 -27.68
CA ALA A 15 30.24 -50.17 -26.47
C ALA A 15 30.09 -48.64 -26.55
N PHE A 16 29.93 -48.06 -27.74
CA PHE A 16 29.74 -46.60 -27.97
C PHE A 16 28.27 -46.17 -27.94
N SER A 17 27.33 -47.10 -27.87
CA SER A 17 25.87 -46.78 -27.89
C SER A 17 25.45 -45.89 -26.73
N GLY A 18 25.97 -46.10 -25.52
CA GLY A 18 25.63 -45.31 -24.33
C GLY A 18 26.02 -43.82 -24.38
N PRO A 19 27.29 -43.49 -24.72
CA PRO A 19 27.70 -42.10 -24.89
C PRO A 19 26.98 -41.35 -26.01
N VAL A 20 26.75 -42.03 -27.15
CA VAL A 20 26.06 -41.44 -28.30
C VAL A 20 24.60 -41.14 -27.99
N MET A 21 23.92 -42.01 -27.25
CA MET A 21 22.54 -41.79 -26.82
C MET A 21 22.43 -40.58 -25.89
N ARG A 22 23.33 -40.47 -24.92
CA ARG A 22 23.36 -39.26 -24.01
C ARG A 22 23.57 -37.95 -24.76
N ILE A 23 24.48 -37.95 -25.74
CA ILE A 23 24.69 -36.74 -26.56
C ILE A 23 23.42 -36.40 -27.36
N PHE A 24 22.71 -37.39 -27.87
CA PHE A 24 21.45 -37.24 -28.57
C PHE A 24 20.36 -36.66 -27.64
N GLU A 25 20.22 -37.15 -26.41
CA GLU A 25 19.27 -36.67 -25.41
C GLU A 25 19.55 -35.21 -25.02
N ILE A 26 20.82 -34.85 -24.81
CA ILE A 26 21.23 -33.48 -24.52
C ILE A 26 20.89 -32.58 -25.71
N LEU A 27 21.22 -32.97 -26.96
CA LEU A 27 20.87 -32.20 -28.14
C LEU A 27 19.35 -31.98 -28.28
N LEU A 28 18.58 -33.04 -28.04
CA LEU A 28 17.12 -32.97 -28.07
C LEU A 28 16.56 -32.01 -27.01
N THR A 29 17.10 -32.05 -25.80
CA THR A 29 16.72 -31.13 -24.71
C THR A 29 16.97 -29.68 -25.10
N PHE A 30 18.12 -29.33 -25.70
CA PHE A 30 18.41 -27.98 -26.14
C PHE A 30 17.57 -27.56 -27.36
N ILE A 31 17.21 -28.50 -28.27
CA ILE A 31 16.28 -28.20 -29.36
C ILE A 31 14.90 -27.86 -28.82
N ILE A 32 14.39 -28.65 -27.86
CA ILE A 32 13.10 -28.41 -27.20
C ILE A 32 13.16 -27.06 -26.47
N ALA A 33 14.22 -26.80 -25.72
CA ALA A 33 14.41 -25.49 -25.04
C ALA A 33 14.39 -24.32 -26.05
N GLY A 34 15.05 -24.48 -27.22
CA GLY A 34 15.02 -23.48 -28.30
C GLY A 34 13.60 -23.22 -28.83
N ILE A 35 12.79 -24.28 -29.00
CA ILE A 35 11.39 -24.16 -29.43
C ILE A 35 10.57 -23.43 -28.37
N ILE A 36 10.71 -23.80 -27.09
CA ILE A 36 10.03 -23.16 -25.95
C ILE A 36 10.37 -21.68 -25.89
N ILE A 37 11.67 -21.33 -26.05
CA ILE A 37 12.13 -19.92 -26.06
C ILE A 37 11.50 -19.17 -27.24
N LYS A 38 11.45 -19.77 -28.42
CA LYS A 38 10.87 -19.13 -29.62
C LYS A 38 9.38 -18.84 -29.44
N VAL A 39 8.65 -19.82 -28.93
CA VAL A 39 7.20 -19.70 -28.66
C VAL A 39 6.95 -18.68 -27.55
N GLY A 40 7.68 -18.78 -26.43
CA GLY A 40 7.55 -17.84 -25.31
C GLY A 40 7.86 -16.41 -25.71
N LYS A 41 8.95 -16.18 -26.47
CA LYS A 41 9.28 -14.87 -27.02
C LYS A 41 8.18 -14.32 -27.93
N PHE A 42 7.58 -15.14 -28.75
CA PHE A 42 6.46 -14.75 -29.62
C PHE A 42 5.24 -14.33 -28.78
N LEU A 43 4.88 -15.12 -27.78
CA LEU A 43 3.73 -14.83 -26.91
C LEU A 43 3.94 -13.54 -26.09
N ILE A 44 5.14 -13.38 -25.50
CA ILE A 44 5.50 -12.17 -24.75
C ILE A 44 5.43 -10.94 -25.64
N LYS A 45 6.03 -10.96 -26.81
CA LYS A 45 5.98 -9.85 -27.76
C LYS A 45 4.55 -9.53 -28.17
N LYS A 46 3.76 -10.52 -28.56
CA LYS A 46 2.35 -10.32 -28.96
C LYS A 46 1.51 -9.71 -27.84
N PHE A 47 1.77 -10.07 -26.57
CA PHE A 47 1.11 -9.48 -25.42
C PHE A 47 1.44 -7.99 -25.26
N PHE A 48 2.73 -7.63 -25.34
CA PHE A 48 3.16 -6.25 -25.22
C PHE A 48 2.76 -5.38 -26.42
N ASP A 49 2.79 -5.92 -27.65
CA ASP A 49 2.36 -5.21 -28.85
C ASP A 49 0.86 -4.87 -28.79
N LYS A 50 0.03 -5.82 -28.31
CA LYS A 50 -1.40 -5.56 -28.09
C LYS A 50 -1.64 -4.48 -27.04
N GLN A 51 -0.78 -4.37 -26.02
CA GLN A 51 -0.89 -3.36 -24.96
C GLN A 51 -0.48 -1.96 -25.46
N LYS A 52 0.38 -1.85 -26.48
CA LYS A 52 0.72 -0.58 -27.15
C LYS A 52 -0.46 0.00 -27.94
N GLU A 53 -1.34 -0.84 -28.49
CA GLU A 53 -2.55 -0.41 -29.20
C GLU A 53 -3.62 0.15 -28.25
N PHE A 54 -3.72 -0.35 -27.04
CA PHE A 54 -4.56 0.23 -25.98
C PHE A 54 -3.85 1.47 -25.43
N LYS A 55 -4.42 2.67 -25.67
CA LYS A 55 -3.97 4.03 -25.25
C LYS A 55 -3.72 4.20 -23.74
N PHE A 56 -3.06 3.27 -23.09
CA PHE A 56 -2.51 3.50 -21.76
C PHE A 56 -1.26 4.37 -21.92
N LYS A 57 -1.21 5.50 -21.20
CA LYS A 57 -0.11 6.49 -21.16
C LYS A 57 1.21 5.94 -20.60
N LEU A 58 1.57 4.69 -20.93
CA LEU A 58 2.88 4.18 -20.62
C LEU A 58 3.85 4.59 -21.73
N ASP A 59 4.96 5.19 -21.37
CA ASP A 59 6.04 5.57 -22.27
C ASP A 59 6.48 4.32 -23.07
N GLU A 60 6.40 4.36 -24.40
CA GLU A 60 6.76 3.25 -25.28
C GLU A 60 8.14 2.66 -24.96
N LYS A 61 9.09 3.53 -24.58
CA LYS A 61 10.43 3.12 -24.17
C LYS A 61 10.43 2.22 -22.92
N ARG A 62 9.54 2.46 -21.98
CA ARG A 62 9.40 1.62 -20.77
C ARG A 62 8.82 0.26 -21.12
N LEU A 63 7.81 0.22 -21.98
CA LEU A 63 7.20 -1.05 -22.44
C LEU A 63 8.23 -1.91 -23.18
N ASP A 64 9.05 -1.33 -24.06
CA ASP A 64 10.10 -2.04 -24.79
C ASP A 64 11.18 -2.58 -23.85
N THR A 65 11.57 -1.81 -22.86
CA THR A 65 12.53 -2.25 -21.84
C THR A 65 11.97 -3.42 -21.03
N MET A 66 10.72 -3.32 -20.56
CA MET A 66 10.05 -4.39 -19.81
C MET A 66 9.90 -5.66 -20.65
N CYS A 67 9.49 -5.54 -21.91
CA CYS A 67 9.40 -6.67 -22.84
C CYS A 67 10.76 -7.36 -22.99
N THR A 68 11.81 -6.60 -23.20
CA THR A 68 13.18 -7.12 -23.38
C THR A 68 13.69 -7.82 -22.12
N LEU A 69 13.47 -7.23 -20.94
CA LEU A 69 13.83 -7.80 -19.65
C LEU A 69 13.07 -9.13 -19.41
N LEU A 70 11.76 -9.15 -19.64
CA LEU A 70 10.95 -10.34 -19.45
C LEU A 70 11.38 -11.48 -20.38
N ILE A 71 11.67 -11.18 -21.65
CA ILE A 71 12.20 -12.16 -22.60
C ILE A 71 13.55 -12.70 -22.12
N SER A 72 14.42 -11.84 -21.59
CA SER A 72 15.74 -12.26 -21.10
C SER A 72 15.62 -13.17 -19.88
N VAL A 73 14.79 -12.79 -18.88
CA VAL A 73 14.54 -13.63 -17.72
C VAL A 73 13.96 -14.99 -18.12
N PHE A 74 12.95 -15.00 -18.98
CA PHE A 74 12.35 -16.23 -19.51
C PHE A 74 13.37 -17.13 -20.20
N LYS A 75 14.20 -16.56 -21.08
CA LYS A 75 15.27 -17.25 -21.80
C LYS A 75 16.27 -17.90 -20.82
N TYR A 76 16.75 -17.14 -19.82
CA TYR A 76 17.68 -17.67 -18.81
C TYR A 76 17.04 -18.77 -17.97
N ALA A 77 15.79 -18.63 -17.56
CA ALA A 77 15.07 -19.66 -16.82
C ALA A 77 14.97 -20.98 -17.62
N VAL A 78 14.60 -20.90 -18.90
CA VAL A 78 14.53 -22.10 -19.77
C VAL A 78 15.90 -22.75 -19.96
N TYR A 79 16.97 -21.95 -20.14
CA TYR A 79 18.32 -22.51 -20.26
C TYR A 79 18.80 -23.16 -18.97
N ILE A 80 18.54 -22.56 -17.82
CA ILE A 80 18.86 -23.16 -16.50
C ILE A 80 18.15 -24.49 -16.36
N CYS A 81 16.85 -24.57 -16.67
CA CYS A 81 16.11 -25.84 -16.66
C CYS A 81 16.71 -26.87 -17.63
N ALA A 82 17.05 -26.46 -18.84
CA ALA A 82 17.66 -27.37 -19.83
C ALA A 82 19.02 -27.93 -19.36
N VAL A 83 19.84 -27.08 -18.72
CA VAL A 83 21.11 -27.48 -18.13
C VAL A 83 20.88 -28.44 -16.97
N ILE A 84 19.95 -28.16 -16.07
CA ILE A 84 19.62 -29.07 -14.94
C ILE A 84 19.19 -30.45 -15.47
N VAL A 85 18.29 -30.50 -16.45
CA VAL A 85 17.83 -31.76 -17.07
C VAL A 85 19.00 -32.47 -17.70
N SER A 86 19.83 -31.81 -18.50
CA SER A 86 20.99 -32.42 -19.16
C SER A 86 22.04 -32.93 -18.16
N LEU A 87 22.23 -32.23 -17.03
CA LEU A 87 23.13 -32.71 -15.97
C LEU A 87 22.58 -33.94 -15.24
N SER A 88 21.26 -34.03 -15.07
CA SER A 88 20.64 -35.18 -14.41
C SER A 88 20.87 -36.53 -15.14
N ASP A 89 21.10 -36.47 -16.44
CA ASP A 89 21.41 -37.64 -17.27
C ASP A 89 22.89 -38.08 -17.18
N ILE A 90 23.76 -37.18 -16.75
CA ILE A 90 25.21 -37.39 -16.63
C ILE A 90 25.64 -37.67 -15.20
N LEU A 91 25.06 -36.94 -14.23
CA LEU A 91 25.40 -36.99 -12.82
C LEU A 91 24.33 -37.75 -12.02
N ASP A 92 24.61 -38.00 -10.75
CA ASP A 92 23.61 -38.55 -9.83
C ASP A 92 22.44 -37.51 -9.70
N LEU A 93 21.25 -37.97 -10.14
CA LEU A 93 20.02 -37.18 -10.10
C LEU A 93 19.77 -36.52 -8.71
N LYS A 94 20.12 -37.24 -7.63
CA LYS A 94 19.94 -36.76 -6.27
C LYS A 94 20.82 -35.52 -6.00
N ALA A 95 22.07 -35.52 -6.45
CA ALA A 95 22.98 -34.39 -6.28
C ALA A 95 22.53 -33.17 -7.08
N VAL A 96 22.06 -33.37 -8.32
CA VAL A 96 21.52 -32.28 -9.16
C VAL A 96 20.25 -31.66 -8.56
N LEU A 97 19.31 -32.48 -8.08
CA LEU A 97 18.09 -32.01 -7.42
C LEU A 97 18.39 -31.30 -6.12
N ALA A 98 19.35 -31.77 -5.32
CA ALA A 98 19.78 -31.10 -4.10
C ALA A 98 20.37 -29.70 -4.39
N ALA A 99 21.26 -29.60 -5.38
CA ALA A 99 21.84 -28.33 -5.80
C ALA A 99 20.78 -27.34 -6.35
N ALA A 100 19.84 -27.84 -7.19
CA ALA A 100 18.74 -27.06 -7.71
C ALA A 100 17.79 -26.59 -6.57
N GLY A 101 17.56 -27.43 -5.56
CA GLY A 101 16.79 -27.09 -4.36
C GLY A 101 17.42 -25.94 -3.57
N VAL A 102 18.71 -26.02 -3.29
CA VAL A 102 19.46 -24.95 -2.60
C VAL A 102 19.42 -23.65 -3.42
N GLY A 103 19.64 -23.73 -4.74
CA GLY A 103 19.52 -22.58 -5.64
C GLY A 103 18.12 -21.97 -5.67
N GLY A 104 17.09 -22.81 -5.65
CA GLY A 104 15.69 -22.39 -5.58
C GLY A 104 15.36 -21.64 -4.28
N VAL A 105 15.84 -22.15 -3.15
CA VAL A 105 15.70 -21.45 -1.85
C VAL A 105 16.40 -20.08 -1.87
N ALA A 106 17.62 -20.00 -2.39
CA ALA A 106 18.37 -18.75 -2.51
C ALA A 106 17.62 -17.71 -3.37
N ILE A 107 17.08 -18.12 -4.51
CA ILE A 107 16.25 -17.27 -5.38
C ILE A 107 14.96 -16.86 -4.65
N GLY A 108 14.30 -17.78 -3.95
CA GLY A 108 13.09 -17.53 -3.19
C GLY A 108 13.30 -16.48 -2.09
N LEU A 109 14.38 -16.61 -1.33
CA LEU A 109 14.77 -15.61 -0.31
C LEU A 109 15.07 -14.25 -0.94
N GLY A 110 15.76 -14.22 -2.10
CA GLY A 110 16.01 -12.99 -2.84
C GLY A 110 14.74 -12.30 -3.38
N ALA A 111 13.69 -13.07 -3.70
CA ALA A 111 12.42 -12.57 -4.20
C ALA A 111 11.35 -12.36 -3.10
N GLN A 112 11.63 -12.70 -1.85
CA GLN A 112 10.67 -12.72 -0.74
C GLN A 112 9.93 -11.39 -0.57
N SER A 113 10.64 -10.26 -0.63
CA SER A 113 10.01 -8.93 -0.50
C SER A 113 9.03 -8.65 -1.64
N LEU A 114 9.38 -8.97 -2.88
CA LEU A 114 8.50 -8.78 -4.04
C LEU A 114 7.22 -9.59 -3.92
N ILE A 115 7.33 -10.84 -3.48
CA ILE A 115 6.19 -11.74 -3.27
C ILE A 115 5.31 -11.19 -2.15
N LYS A 116 5.91 -10.80 -1.02
CA LYS A 116 5.22 -10.21 0.11
C LYS A 116 4.47 -8.93 -0.28
N ASP A 117 5.13 -7.99 -0.98
CA ASP A 117 4.52 -6.74 -1.43
C ASP A 117 3.32 -7.01 -2.33
N THR A 118 3.46 -7.93 -3.28
CA THR A 118 2.41 -8.28 -4.24
C THR A 118 1.19 -8.93 -3.56
N ILE A 119 1.44 -9.88 -2.66
CA ILE A 119 0.37 -10.54 -1.90
C ILE A 119 -0.34 -9.54 -0.99
N SER A 120 0.42 -8.69 -0.27
CA SER A 120 -0.16 -7.65 0.58
C SER A 120 -1.01 -6.68 -0.24
N GLY A 121 -0.52 -6.20 -1.38
CA GLY A 121 -1.30 -5.32 -2.27
C GLY A 121 -2.59 -5.96 -2.78
N PHE A 122 -2.56 -7.24 -3.10
CA PHE A 122 -3.76 -7.99 -3.48
C PHE A 122 -4.79 -8.05 -2.33
N PHE A 123 -4.37 -8.36 -1.10
CA PHE A 123 -5.27 -8.42 0.05
C PHE A 123 -5.81 -7.05 0.44
N ILE A 124 -5.01 -5.97 0.38
CA ILE A 124 -5.49 -4.61 0.64
C ILE A 124 -6.64 -4.26 -0.31
N LEU A 125 -6.53 -4.63 -1.60
CA LEU A 125 -7.58 -4.42 -2.60
C LEU A 125 -8.78 -5.34 -2.37
N LEU A 126 -8.54 -6.61 -2.07
CA LEU A 126 -9.61 -7.61 -1.89
C LEU A 126 -10.47 -7.32 -0.65
N GLU A 127 -9.83 -6.89 0.44
CA GLU A 127 -10.48 -6.56 1.70
C GLU A 127 -11.01 -5.13 1.73
N ASP A 128 -10.74 -4.35 0.67
CA ASP A 128 -11.12 -2.95 0.56
C ASP A 128 -10.69 -2.12 1.79
N GLN A 129 -9.45 -2.31 2.27
CA GLN A 129 -8.96 -1.61 3.46
C GLN A 129 -8.92 -0.10 3.26
N PHE A 130 -8.51 0.37 2.09
CA PHE A 130 -8.56 1.76 1.62
C PHE A 130 -8.58 1.82 0.09
N ALA A 131 -9.02 2.93 -0.47
CA ALA A 131 -9.12 3.19 -1.89
C ALA A 131 -8.38 4.46 -2.32
N VAL A 132 -8.21 4.64 -3.63
CA VAL A 132 -7.67 5.90 -4.19
C VAL A 132 -8.61 7.05 -3.83
N GLY A 133 -8.05 8.12 -3.25
CA GLY A 133 -8.79 9.28 -2.74
C GLY A 133 -9.00 9.26 -1.23
N ASP A 134 -8.82 8.12 -0.54
CA ASP A 134 -8.90 8.06 0.91
C ASP A 134 -7.74 8.81 1.58
N LEU A 135 -8.03 9.52 2.64
CA LEU A 135 -7.02 10.04 3.55
C LEU A 135 -6.69 8.96 4.57
N ILE A 136 -5.44 8.51 4.57
CA ILE A 136 -4.98 7.44 5.46
C ILE A 136 -3.69 7.82 6.17
N THR A 137 -3.44 7.15 7.29
CA THR A 137 -2.16 7.18 8.00
C THR A 137 -1.57 5.77 8.03
N ILE A 138 -0.33 5.65 7.58
CA ILE A 138 0.48 4.44 7.67
C ILE A 138 1.72 4.81 8.48
N ASP A 139 1.89 4.18 9.64
CA ASP A 139 2.90 4.58 10.63
C ASP A 139 2.83 6.10 10.93
N ASP A 140 3.86 6.89 10.60
CA ASP A 140 3.89 8.34 10.79
C ASP A 140 3.56 9.13 9.51
N MET A 141 3.21 8.45 8.41
CA MET A 141 2.94 9.07 7.12
C MET A 141 1.44 9.24 6.91
N THR A 142 0.96 10.48 6.93
CA THR A 142 -0.44 10.81 6.63
C THR A 142 -0.54 11.45 5.26
N GLY A 143 -1.47 10.96 4.44
CA GLY A 143 -1.71 11.50 3.11
C GLY A 143 -2.92 10.90 2.42
N THR A 144 -3.31 11.53 1.32
CA THR A 144 -4.35 11.00 0.43
C THR A 144 -3.75 9.95 -0.50
N VAL A 145 -4.41 8.82 -0.66
CA VAL A 145 -4.02 7.78 -1.60
C VAL A 145 -4.12 8.31 -3.03
N GLU A 146 -2.98 8.63 -3.64
CA GLU A 146 -2.93 9.12 -5.03
C GLU A 146 -3.06 7.97 -6.02
N ARG A 147 -2.38 6.86 -5.73
CA ARG A 147 -2.39 5.66 -6.57
C ARG A 147 -2.08 4.42 -5.75
N MET A 148 -2.74 3.35 -6.13
CA MET A 148 -2.49 2.02 -5.61
C MET A 148 -2.04 1.12 -6.76
N GLU A 149 -0.88 0.53 -6.61
CA GLU A 149 -0.28 -0.41 -7.56
C GLU A 149 -0.14 -1.79 -6.88
N LEU A 150 0.10 -2.83 -7.65
CA LEU A 150 0.19 -4.20 -7.12
C LEU A 150 1.26 -4.35 -6.01
N ARG A 151 2.37 -3.61 -6.11
CA ARG A 151 3.51 -3.71 -5.19
C ARG A 151 3.67 -2.51 -4.26
N VAL A 152 3.20 -1.34 -4.66
CA VAL A 152 3.40 -0.09 -3.91
C VAL A 152 2.11 0.72 -3.82
N THR A 153 1.92 1.40 -2.70
CA THR A 153 0.91 2.44 -2.51
C THR A 153 1.58 3.80 -2.46
N ARG A 154 0.98 4.80 -3.11
CA ARG A 154 1.48 6.17 -3.14
C ARG A 154 0.54 7.07 -2.38
N LEU A 155 1.07 7.75 -1.36
CA LEU A 155 0.34 8.75 -0.58
C LEU A 155 0.91 10.13 -0.87
N LYS A 156 0.03 11.09 -1.06
CA LYS A 156 0.38 12.50 -1.18
C LYS A 156 -0.06 13.23 0.08
N ASN A 157 0.89 13.83 0.79
CA ASN A 157 0.57 14.61 1.98
C ASN A 157 0.04 16.01 1.61
N TYR A 158 -0.38 16.77 2.62
CA TYR A 158 -0.93 18.13 2.43
C TYR A 158 0.14 19.15 1.96
N THR A 159 1.44 18.88 2.18
CA THR A 159 2.55 19.72 1.70
C THR A 159 2.91 19.42 0.25
N GLY A 160 2.38 18.32 -0.31
CA GLY A 160 2.63 17.90 -1.68
C GLY A 160 3.69 16.81 -1.81
N ASP A 161 4.29 16.36 -0.70
CA ASP A 161 5.28 15.28 -0.73
C ASP A 161 4.61 13.96 -1.07
N LEU A 162 5.31 13.12 -1.82
CA LEU A 162 4.85 11.82 -2.28
C LEU A 162 5.59 10.70 -1.53
N TYR A 163 4.86 9.97 -0.69
CA TYR A 163 5.35 8.75 -0.07
C TYR A 163 5.10 7.56 -0.99
N ILE A 164 6.11 6.74 -1.22
CA ILE A 164 6.03 5.51 -2.01
C ILE A 164 6.33 4.35 -1.07
N ILE A 165 5.29 3.64 -0.68
CA ILE A 165 5.33 2.63 0.38
C ILE A 165 5.15 1.25 -0.24
N PRO A 166 6.10 0.30 -0.07
CA PRO A 166 5.89 -1.10 -0.44
C PRO A 166 4.71 -1.69 0.33
N ASN A 167 3.79 -2.35 -0.37
CA ASN A 167 2.57 -2.87 0.26
C ASN A 167 2.85 -3.88 1.38
N GLY A 168 3.94 -4.63 1.27
CA GLY A 168 4.38 -5.57 2.30
C GLY A 168 4.91 -4.93 3.59
N GLU A 169 5.15 -3.62 3.61
CA GLU A 169 5.53 -2.86 4.79
C GLU A 169 4.31 -2.31 5.54
N ILE A 170 3.14 -2.24 4.87
CA ILE A 170 1.90 -1.77 5.47
C ILE A 170 1.39 -2.84 6.44
N LYS A 171 1.62 -2.62 7.73
CA LYS A 171 1.19 -3.52 8.82
C LYS A 171 -0.09 -3.04 9.49
N LYS A 172 -0.27 -1.72 9.54
CA LYS A 172 -1.41 -1.05 10.16
C LYS A 172 -1.75 0.18 9.35
N VAL A 173 -3.02 0.38 9.10
CA VAL A 173 -3.55 1.57 8.45
C VAL A 173 -4.66 2.18 9.28
N THR A 174 -4.68 3.51 9.39
CA THR A 174 -5.81 4.27 9.92
C THR A 174 -6.46 5.00 8.76
N ASN A 175 -7.70 4.64 8.43
CA ASN A 175 -8.47 5.33 7.40
C ASN A 175 -9.28 6.46 8.04
N HIS A 176 -9.11 7.69 7.50
CA HIS A 176 -9.76 8.89 8.01
C HIS A 176 -11.00 9.29 7.20
N THR A 177 -11.32 8.56 6.14
CA THR A 177 -12.39 8.93 5.18
C THR A 177 -13.59 8.00 5.17
N ARG A 178 -13.50 6.79 5.73
CA ARG A 178 -14.57 5.79 5.61
C ARG A 178 -15.77 6.02 6.53
N ASP A 179 -15.54 6.62 7.69
CA ASP A 179 -16.58 6.84 8.69
C ASP A 179 -16.73 8.31 9.04
N ASN A 180 -17.93 8.66 9.52
CA ASN A 180 -18.19 9.98 10.06
C ASN A 180 -17.20 10.31 11.18
N LYS A 181 -16.76 11.57 11.22
CA LYS A 181 -15.73 12.02 12.16
C LYS A 181 -16.32 12.82 13.31
N MET A 182 -15.84 12.49 14.50
CA MET A 182 -16.19 13.27 15.67
C MET A 182 -15.36 14.54 15.72
N VAL A 183 -16.03 15.66 15.80
CA VAL A 183 -15.50 16.98 16.14
C VAL A 183 -15.43 17.08 17.66
N ILE A 184 -14.29 17.43 18.20
CA ILE A 184 -14.08 17.65 19.62
C ILE A 184 -13.37 18.97 19.80
N VAL A 185 -14.04 19.93 20.48
CA VAL A 185 -13.46 21.22 20.80
C VAL A 185 -13.47 21.42 22.29
N ASP A 186 -12.31 21.39 22.92
CA ASP A 186 -12.12 21.71 24.33
C ASP A 186 -11.80 23.19 24.49
N ILE A 187 -12.56 23.85 25.33
CA ILE A 187 -12.48 25.29 25.60
C ILE A 187 -11.98 25.44 27.03
N PRO A 188 -10.74 25.92 27.24
CA PRO A 188 -10.22 26.16 28.59
C PRO A 188 -10.82 27.44 29.16
N VAL A 189 -11.59 27.34 30.22
CA VAL A 189 -12.29 28.46 30.88
C VAL A 189 -11.73 28.66 32.29
N ALA A 190 -11.51 29.91 32.67
CA ALA A 190 -11.04 30.25 34.02
C ALA A 190 -12.12 29.96 35.07
N TYR A 191 -11.74 29.47 36.27
CA TYR A 191 -12.68 29.22 37.37
C TYR A 191 -13.47 30.43 37.83
N SER A 192 -12.97 31.65 37.58
CA SER A 192 -13.68 32.90 37.86
C SER A 192 -14.93 33.09 37.01
N SER A 193 -15.05 32.36 35.88
CA SER A 193 -16.15 32.50 34.95
C SER A 193 -17.39 31.75 35.43
N ASN A 194 -18.57 32.34 35.20
CA ASN A 194 -19.85 31.73 35.53
C ASN A 194 -20.16 30.62 34.52
N ILE A 195 -20.19 29.35 35.00
CA ILE A 195 -20.41 28.14 34.18
C ILE A 195 -21.72 28.22 33.39
N ALA A 196 -22.82 28.71 34.03
CA ALA A 196 -24.12 28.81 33.38
C ALA A 196 -24.06 29.75 32.16
N LYS A 197 -23.41 30.89 32.29
CA LYS A 197 -23.22 31.87 31.21
C LYS A 197 -22.33 31.30 30.11
N VAL A 198 -21.24 30.63 30.46
CA VAL A 198 -20.35 30.00 29.50
C VAL A 198 -21.07 28.89 28.69
N SER A 199 -21.87 28.08 29.37
CA SER A 199 -22.66 27.04 28.71
C SER A 199 -23.73 27.60 27.78
N GLU A 200 -24.41 28.66 28.18
CA GLU A 200 -25.41 29.36 27.36
C GLU A 200 -24.79 29.92 26.07
N ILE A 201 -23.65 30.61 26.19
CA ILE A 201 -22.90 31.12 25.02
C ILE A 201 -22.44 29.97 24.12
N ALA A 202 -21.90 28.89 24.68
CA ALA A 202 -21.46 27.74 23.91
C ALA A 202 -22.62 27.07 23.18
N GLN A 203 -23.82 27.01 23.80
CA GLN A 203 -25.02 26.48 23.13
C GLN A 203 -25.47 27.43 21.99
N GLY A 204 -25.43 28.72 22.17
CA GLY A 204 -25.71 29.70 21.11
C GLY A 204 -24.78 29.52 19.91
N VAL A 205 -23.49 29.32 20.16
CA VAL A 205 -22.52 29.05 19.10
C VAL A 205 -22.84 27.70 18.40
N CYS A 206 -23.25 26.69 19.14
CA CYS A 206 -23.64 25.41 18.52
C CYS A 206 -24.81 25.58 17.54
N GLU A 207 -25.84 26.34 17.91
CA GLU A 207 -26.99 26.61 17.05
C GLU A 207 -26.62 27.45 15.82
N GLU A 208 -25.72 28.43 15.95
CA GLU A 208 -25.22 29.19 14.81
C GLU A 208 -24.45 28.33 13.84
N ILE A 209 -23.52 27.51 14.34
CA ILE A 209 -22.71 26.57 13.54
C ILE A 209 -23.58 25.54 12.84
N LYS A 210 -24.62 25.04 13.50
CA LYS A 210 -25.60 24.15 12.89
C LYS A 210 -26.27 24.77 11.67
N GLY A 211 -26.60 26.08 11.73
CA GLY A 211 -27.18 26.82 10.59
C GLY A 211 -26.18 27.08 9.46
N GLU A 212 -24.91 27.15 9.77
CA GLU A 212 -23.84 27.51 8.84
C GLU A 212 -23.36 26.33 7.97
N PHE A 213 -23.41 25.11 8.50
CA PHE A 213 -22.93 23.88 7.84
C PHE A 213 -24.02 22.82 7.69
N SER A 214 -24.08 22.18 6.52
CA SER A 214 -24.98 21.05 6.24
C SER A 214 -24.31 19.68 6.33
N VAL A 215 -23.13 19.61 6.97
CA VAL A 215 -22.25 18.42 6.97
C VAL A 215 -22.40 17.54 8.22
N PHE A 216 -23.33 17.87 9.12
CA PHE A 216 -23.51 17.18 10.38
C PHE A 216 -24.31 15.88 10.23
N THR A 217 -23.80 14.81 10.84
CA THR A 217 -24.54 13.57 11.08
C THR A 217 -25.05 13.51 12.54
N GLU A 218 -24.34 14.18 13.44
CA GLU A 218 -24.84 14.53 14.78
C GLU A 218 -24.53 16.02 15.00
N GLU A 219 -25.55 16.78 15.40
CA GLU A 219 -25.47 18.23 15.54
C GLU A 219 -24.50 18.66 16.64
N PRO A 220 -23.90 19.86 16.52
CA PRO A 220 -23.07 20.41 17.58
C PRO A 220 -23.84 20.51 18.90
N ALA A 221 -23.23 20.03 19.97
CA ALA A 221 -23.81 20.08 21.31
C ALA A 221 -22.73 20.29 22.36
N VAL A 222 -23.09 21.01 23.43
CA VAL A 222 -22.24 21.15 24.61
C VAL A 222 -22.33 19.89 25.45
N LEU A 223 -21.23 19.13 25.50
CA LEU A 223 -21.16 17.90 26.31
C LEU A 223 -21.07 18.20 27.81
N GLY A 224 -20.46 19.35 28.19
CA GLY A 224 -20.22 19.74 29.56
C GLY A 224 -18.74 19.82 29.91
N ILE A 225 -18.45 19.83 31.22
CA ILE A 225 -17.07 19.90 31.73
C ILE A 225 -16.43 18.51 31.64
N THR A 226 -15.28 18.42 30.98
CA THR A 226 -14.55 17.15 30.76
C THR A 226 -13.30 17.03 31.59
N ASP A 227 -12.75 18.14 32.05
CA ASP A 227 -11.53 18.15 32.86
C ASP A 227 -11.53 19.35 33.81
N LEU A 228 -10.99 19.16 35.01
CA LEU A 228 -10.80 20.18 36.02
C LEU A 228 -9.29 20.32 36.29
N GLY A 229 -8.68 21.31 35.62
CA GLY A 229 -7.26 21.63 35.82
C GLY A 229 -7.03 22.42 37.10
N ASN A 230 -5.78 22.82 37.38
CA ASN A 230 -5.45 23.56 38.61
C ASN A 230 -6.12 24.95 38.69
N ASN A 231 -6.28 25.64 37.56
CA ASN A 231 -6.83 27.01 37.53
C ASN A 231 -7.87 27.20 36.41
N ASN A 232 -8.29 26.11 35.76
CA ASN A 232 -9.26 26.12 34.66
C ASN A 232 -10.09 24.85 34.66
N PHE A 233 -11.23 24.91 34.00
CA PHE A 233 -11.95 23.73 33.57
C PHE A 233 -12.08 23.72 32.04
N ASN A 234 -12.20 22.53 31.45
CA ASN A 234 -12.41 22.39 30.01
C ASN A 234 -13.88 22.11 29.72
N LEU A 235 -14.55 23.05 29.03
CA LEU A 235 -15.88 22.82 28.47
C LEU A 235 -15.73 22.20 27.09
N ARG A 236 -16.40 21.06 26.85
CA ARG A 236 -16.33 20.34 25.59
C ARG A 236 -17.56 20.53 24.75
N ILE A 237 -17.34 20.89 23.49
CA ILE A 237 -18.33 20.83 22.41
C ILE A 237 -18.01 19.63 21.54
N THR A 238 -19.04 18.86 21.19
CA THR A 238 -18.93 17.71 20.28
C THR A 238 -19.91 17.83 19.14
N ALA A 239 -19.53 17.35 17.98
CA ALA A 239 -20.40 17.17 16.81
C ALA A 239 -19.90 15.94 16.04
N LYS A 240 -20.70 15.44 15.08
CA LYS A 240 -20.25 14.42 14.17
C LYS A 240 -20.52 14.86 12.74
N THR A 241 -19.50 14.77 11.90
CA THR A 241 -19.54 15.30 10.53
C THR A 241 -19.23 14.22 9.50
N LEU A 242 -19.54 14.52 8.26
CA LEU A 242 -19.01 13.77 7.13
C LEU A 242 -17.48 13.80 7.14
N PRO A 243 -16.82 12.79 6.55
CA PRO A 243 -15.36 12.75 6.47
C PRO A 243 -14.76 13.99 5.82
N ASN A 244 -13.60 14.41 6.31
CA ASN A 244 -12.83 15.58 5.89
C ASN A 244 -13.40 16.96 6.28
N GLU A 245 -14.65 17.03 6.75
CA GLU A 245 -15.29 18.31 7.15
C GLU A 245 -14.99 18.68 8.62
N GLN A 246 -14.55 17.74 9.44
CA GLN A 246 -14.31 17.94 10.87
C GLN A 246 -13.39 19.11 11.17
N TRP A 247 -12.32 19.29 10.40
CA TRP A 247 -11.34 20.36 10.64
C TRP A 247 -11.88 21.76 10.35
N ALA A 248 -12.73 21.89 9.31
CA ALA A 248 -13.38 23.16 8.99
C ALA A 248 -14.34 23.56 10.12
N VAL A 249 -15.16 22.62 10.57
CA VAL A 249 -16.10 22.82 11.68
C VAL A 249 -15.37 23.14 12.98
N GLU A 250 -14.31 22.38 13.34
CA GLU A 250 -13.51 22.64 14.54
C GLU A 250 -12.92 24.07 14.55
N ARG A 251 -12.33 24.49 13.44
CA ARG A 251 -11.77 25.84 13.32
C ARG A 251 -12.85 26.91 13.48
N ARG A 252 -14.02 26.68 12.88
CA ARG A 252 -15.12 27.63 12.95
C ARG A 252 -15.69 27.74 14.35
N ILE A 253 -15.90 26.63 15.05
CA ILE A 253 -16.32 26.62 16.45
C ILE A 253 -15.33 27.42 17.31
N ARG A 254 -14.02 27.19 17.17
CA ARG A 254 -13.00 27.89 17.95
C ARG A 254 -13.03 29.42 17.69
N ILE A 255 -13.22 29.84 16.43
CA ILE A 255 -13.32 31.24 16.07
C ILE A 255 -14.56 31.88 16.72
N LYS A 256 -15.72 31.24 16.55
CA LYS A 256 -16.98 31.76 17.10
C LYS A 256 -16.99 31.86 18.63
N ILE A 257 -16.49 30.81 19.29
CA ILE A 257 -16.32 30.82 20.76
C ILE A 257 -15.44 32.02 21.18
N LYS A 258 -14.34 32.27 20.45
CA LYS A 258 -13.46 33.39 20.76
C LYS A 258 -14.18 34.73 20.61
N GLU A 259 -14.91 34.96 19.52
CA GLU A 259 -15.66 36.17 19.25
C GLU A 259 -16.72 36.40 20.33
N GLU A 260 -17.49 35.36 20.70
CA GLU A 260 -18.53 35.47 21.72
C GLU A 260 -17.97 35.70 23.13
N PHE A 261 -16.83 35.07 23.48
CA PHE A 261 -16.18 35.31 24.76
C PHE A 261 -15.67 36.73 24.89
N GLU A 262 -15.06 37.30 23.82
CA GLU A 262 -14.63 38.69 23.80
C GLU A 262 -15.82 39.67 23.96
N THR A 263 -16.92 39.40 23.24
CA THR A 263 -18.14 40.21 23.31
C THR A 263 -18.75 40.24 24.73
N ASN A 264 -18.75 39.07 25.38
CA ASN A 264 -19.33 38.90 26.71
C ASN A 264 -18.35 39.14 27.86
N ARG A 265 -17.12 39.59 27.57
CA ARG A 265 -16.04 39.79 28.54
C ARG A 265 -15.74 38.57 29.40
N LEU A 266 -15.77 37.39 28.80
CA LEU A 266 -15.32 36.16 29.41
C LEU A 266 -13.84 35.95 29.12
N GLU A 267 -13.11 35.46 30.12
CA GLU A 267 -11.68 35.24 29.97
C GLU A 267 -11.40 33.79 29.70
N PHE A 268 -10.58 33.53 28.67
CA PHE A 268 -9.92 32.25 28.54
C PHE A 268 -8.89 32.09 29.65
N TYR A 269 -8.65 30.84 30.05
CA TYR A 269 -7.52 30.59 30.92
C TYR A 269 -6.20 30.90 30.20
N ASP A 270 -5.48 31.90 30.67
CA ASP A 270 -4.13 32.24 30.20
C ASP A 270 -3.08 31.76 31.20
N LYS A 271 -2.34 30.71 30.80
CA LYS A 271 -1.24 30.13 31.58
C LYS A 271 -0.15 31.15 31.89
N ALA A 272 0.05 32.17 31.03
CA ALA A 272 1.07 33.19 31.20
C ALA A 272 0.63 34.31 32.20
N ALA A 273 -0.67 34.58 32.34
CA ALA A 273 -1.19 35.54 33.28
C ALA A 273 -1.03 35.06 34.73
N VAL A 274 -1.14 33.76 35.00
CA VAL A 274 -0.99 33.18 36.33
C VAL A 274 0.45 33.23 36.84
N LEU A 275 1.45 33.07 35.96
CA LEU A 275 2.87 33.12 36.33
C LEU A 275 3.37 34.55 36.64
N LYS A 276 2.61 35.58 36.30
CA LYS A 276 2.93 37.00 36.63
C LYS A 276 2.39 37.44 38.00
N GLN A 277 1.56 36.60 38.62
CA GLN A 277 0.95 36.91 39.94
C GLN A 277 1.64 36.12 41.06
N GLN A 278 2.64 35.31 40.78
CA GLN A 278 3.56 34.72 41.75
C GLN A 278 4.92 35.43 41.74
#